data_3f3740c6a942144cb1cd4b5a55179eac
#
_entry.id   3f3740c6a942144cb1cd4b5a55179eac
#
_cell.length_a   1.000
_cell.length_b   1.000
_cell.length_c   1.000
_cell.angle_alpha   90.00
_cell.angle_beta   90.00
_cell.angle_gamma   90.00
#
_symmetry.space_group_name_H-M   'P 1'
#
loop_
_entity.id
_entity.type
_entity.pdbx_description
1 polymer ?
#
loop_
_entity_poly.entity_id
_entity_poly.type
_entity_poly.pdbx_seq_one_letter_code
_entity_poly.pdbx_strand_id
1 'polypeptide(L)' 'MANMSNCRFQNTLFHLQDCKDKMEEWEWTDESPEEQLSSEEFQALQWLLECCADTLASAKALGMVD' A
#
# COMPACT_ATOMS: atom_id res chain seq x y z
N MET A 1 14.12 -16.26 -10.14
CA MET A 1 13.50 -15.96 -10.04
C MET A 1 12.61 -15.80 -10.87
N ALA A 2 12.66 -16.38 -11.67
CA ALA A 2 11.70 -16.34 -12.63
C ALA A 2 10.34 -16.31 -12.14
N ASN A 3 10.20 -16.66 -10.96
CA ASN A 3 8.89 -16.76 -10.46
C ASN A 3 8.29 -15.47 -10.01
N MET A 4 8.92 -14.37 -10.28
CA MET A 4 8.38 -13.09 -9.87
C MET A 4 6.97 -12.86 -10.40
N SER A 5 6.70 -13.28 -11.63
CA SER A 5 5.36 -13.06 -12.17
C SER A 5 4.32 -13.94 -11.50
N ASN A 6 4.73 -15.14 -11.08
CA ASN A 6 3.80 -16.03 -10.39
C ASN A 6 3.57 -15.62 -8.94
N CYS A 7 4.53 -14.91 -8.36
CA CYS A 7 4.45 -14.51 -6.96
C CYS A 7 4.15 -13.03 -6.80
N ARG A 8 3.73 -12.40 -7.87
CA ARG A 8 3.50 -10.96 -7.88
C ARG A 8 2.57 -10.51 -6.76
N PHE A 9 1.46 -11.18 -6.60
CA PHE A 9 0.47 -10.75 -5.61
C PHE A 9 0.93 -11.09 -4.20
N GLN A 10 1.60 -12.20 -4.02
CA GLN A 10 2.15 -12.55 -2.71
C GLN A 10 3.20 -11.55 -2.27
N ASN A 11 4.10 -11.18 -3.19
CA ASN A 11 5.15 -10.24 -2.87
C ASN A 11 4.58 -8.86 -2.55
N THR A 12 3.60 -8.43 -3.34
CA THR A 12 2.99 -7.13 -3.13
C THR A 12 2.22 -7.10 -1.82
N LEU A 13 1.52 -8.18 -1.50
CA LEU A 13 0.80 -8.26 -0.23
C LEU A 13 1.75 -8.12 0.94
N PHE A 14 2.90 -8.79 0.85
CA PHE A 14 3.90 -8.74 1.91
C PHE A 14 4.35 -7.31 2.16
N HIS A 15 4.70 -6.61 1.08
CA HIS A 15 5.16 -5.24 1.20
C HIS A 15 4.05 -4.30 1.65
N LEU A 16 2.84 -4.54 1.18
CA LEU A 16 1.71 -3.71 1.56
C LEU A 16 1.39 -3.87 3.04
N GLN A 17 1.50 -5.09 3.56
CA GLN A 17 1.28 -5.33 4.99
C GLN A 17 2.30 -4.58 5.83
N ASP A 18 3.54 -4.54 5.36
CA ASP A 18 4.57 -3.79 6.06
C ASP A 18 4.23 -2.30 6.09
N CYS A 19 3.77 -1.77 4.97
CA CYS A 19 3.35 -0.38 4.90
C CYS A 19 2.17 -0.11 5.82
N LYS A 20 1.22 -1.03 5.85
CA LYS A 20 0.04 -0.90 6.68
C LYS A 20 0.43 -0.87 8.15
N ASP A 21 1.34 -1.77 8.55
CA ASP A 21 1.82 -1.81 9.93
C ASP A 21 2.46 -0.48 10.31
N LYS A 22 3.24 0.08 9.41
CA LYS A 22 3.89 1.35 9.67
C LYS A 22 2.86 2.46 9.84
N MET A 23 1.83 2.46 9.02
CA MET A 23 0.78 3.47 9.14
C MET A 23 0.01 3.32 10.44
N GLU A 24 -0.18 2.10 10.91
CA GLU A 24 -0.86 1.88 12.17
C GLU A 24 -0.06 2.41 13.35
N GLU A 25 1.27 2.38 13.25
CA GLU A 25 2.10 2.97 14.29
C GLU A 25 1.83 4.46 14.45
N TRP A 26 1.56 5.13 13.34
CA TRP A 26 1.32 6.57 13.37
C TRP A 26 0.04 6.92 14.11
N GLU A 27 -0.90 5.99 14.18
CA GLU A 27 -2.15 6.23 14.89
C GLU A 27 -1.93 6.35 16.40
N TRP A 28 -0.81 5.80 16.87
CA TRP A 28 -0.52 5.81 18.29
C TRP A 28 0.44 6.93 18.69
N THR A 29 0.82 7.76 17.75
CA THR A 29 1.74 8.87 18.02
C THR A 29 1.09 10.17 17.55
N ASP A 30 1.66 11.29 18.02
CA ASP A 30 1.16 12.58 17.60
C ASP A 30 1.86 13.10 16.36
N GLU A 31 2.80 12.33 15.83
CA GLU A 31 3.55 12.75 14.66
C GLU A 31 2.77 12.46 13.39
N SER A 32 2.79 13.40 12.48
CA SER A 32 2.10 13.20 11.22
C SER A 32 3.03 12.49 10.23
N PRO A 33 2.46 11.81 9.23
CA PRO A 33 3.29 11.18 8.20
C PRO A 33 4.20 12.18 7.49
N GLU A 34 3.73 13.41 7.32
CA GLU A 34 4.52 14.42 6.65
C GLU A 34 5.80 14.72 7.40
N GLU A 35 5.76 14.63 8.72
CA GLU A 35 6.92 14.90 9.54
C GLU A 35 7.91 13.74 9.55
N GLN A 36 7.40 12.52 9.38
CA GLN A 36 8.24 11.35 9.46
C GLN A 36 8.86 10.94 8.14
N LEU A 37 8.28 11.36 7.05
CA LEU A 37 8.72 10.95 5.73
C LEU A 37 9.32 12.11 4.97
N SER A 38 10.26 11.80 4.09
CA SER A 38 10.73 12.80 3.15
C SER A 38 9.57 13.15 2.21
N SER A 39 9.69 14.26 1.51
CA SER A 39 8.62 14.66 0.60
C SER A 39 8.45 13.62 -0.51
N GLU A 40 9.53 12.98 -0.94
CA GLU A 40 9.44 11.95 -1.97
C GLU A 40 8.69 10.72 -1.46
N GLU A 41 8.98 10.32 -0.21
CA GLU A 41 8.31 9.19 0.38
C GLU A 41 6.84 9.49 0.65
N PHE A 42 6.55 10.69 1.07
CA PHE A 42 5.18 11.08 1.32
C PHE A 42 4.37 11.08 0.01
N GLN A 43 5.00 11.57 -1.07
CA GLN A 43 4.36 11.54 -2.38
C GLN A 43 4.11 10.11 -2.82
N ALA A 44 5.08 9.24 -2.60
CA ALA A 44 4.94 7.82 -2.95
C ALA A 44 3.80 7.18 -2.16
N LEU A 45 3.66 7.54 -0.90
CA LEU A 45 2.58 7.03 -0.08
C LEU A 45 1.22 7.44 -0.66
N GLN A 46 1.09 8.69 -1.07
CA GLN A 46 -0.16 9.15 -1.65
C GLN A 46 -0.48 8.40 -2.93
N TRP A 47 0.52 8.17 -3.78
CA TRP A 47 0.31 7.41 -5.01
C TRP A 47 -0.05 5.97 -4.71
N LEU A 48 0.57 5.40 -3.67
CA LEU A 48 0.27 4.04 -3.25
C LEU A 48 -1.20 3.92 -2.84
N LEU A 49 -1.70 4.89 -2.08
CA LEU A 49 -3.09 4.86 -1.64
C LEU A 49 -4.05 4.97 -2.82
N GLU A 50 -3.73 5.81 -3.79
CA GLU A 50 -4.55 5.92 -4.98
C GLU A 50 -4.54 4.63 -5.77
N CYS A 51 -3.38 4.00 -5.86
CA CYS A 51 -3.26 2.75 -6.57
C CYS A 51 -4.07 1.65 -5.87
N CYS A 52 -4.07 1.65 -4.56
CA CYS A 52 -4.86 0.69 -3.80
C CYS A 52 -6.35 0.87 -4.08
N ALA A 53 -6.80 2.11 -4.14
CA ALA A 53 -8.20 2.38 -4.43
C ALA A 53 -8.57 1.92 -5.83
N ASP A 54 -7.70 2.18 -6.80
CA ASP A 54 -7.93 1.75 -8.18
C ASP A 54 -7.95 0.24 -8.28
N THR A 55 -7.03 -0.42 -7.56
CA THR A 55 -6.96 -1.87 -7.58
C THR A 55 -8.24 -2.48 -7.00
N LEU A 56 -8.74 -1.90 -5.93
CA LEU A 56 -9.96 -2.37 -5.32
C LEU A 56 -11.14 -2.18 -6.27
N ALA A 57 -11.20 -1.05 -6.96
CA ALA A 57 -12.25 -0.79 -7.92
C ALA A 57 -12.22 -1.81 -9.06
N SER A 58 -11.01 -2.15 -9.52
CA SER A 58 -10.87 -3.17 -10.56
C SER A 58 -11.35 -4.53 -10.07
N ALA A 59 -11.04 -4.86 -8.82
CA ALA A 59 -11.46 -6.14 -8.26
C ALA A 59 -12.97 -6.21 -8.17
N LYS A 60 -13.63 -5.10 -7.83
CA LYS A 60 -15.08 -5.07 -7.78
C LYS A 60 -15.68 -5.25 -9.16
N ALA A 61 -15.07 -4.63 -10.17
CA ALA A 61 -15.54 -4.78 -11.54
C ALA A 61 -15.42 -6.22 -12.02
N LEU A 62 -14.43 -6.95 -11.50
CA LEU A 62 -14.23 -8.35 -11.86
C LEU A 62 -15.07 -9.29 -11.01
N GLY A 63 -15.81 -8.76 -10.03
CA GLY A 63 -16.63 -9.59 -9.17
C GLY A 63 -15.90 -10.32 -8.08
N MET A 64 -14.67 -9.89 -7.79
CA MET A 64 -13.84 -10.57 -6.77
C MET A 64 -14.19 -10.13 -5.36
N VAL A 65 -14.73 -8.93 -5.22
CA VAL A 65 -15.14 -8.41 -3.91
C VAL A 65 -16.46 -7.68 -4.10
N ASP A 66 -17.17 -7.52 -3.02
CA ASP A 66 -18.48 -6.84 -3.06
C ASP A 66 -18.34 -5.32 -3.02
#